data_59786c043cfc87c3f319cfd33dcc63b1
#
_entry.id   59786c043cfc87c3f319cfd33dcc63b1
#
_cell.length_a   1.000
_cell.length_b   1.000
_cell.length_c   1.000
_cell.angle_alpha   90.00
_cell.angle_beta   90.00
_cell.angle_gamma   90.00
#
_symmetry.space_group_name_H-M   'P 1'
#
loop_
_entity.id
_entity.type
_entity.pdbx_description
1 polymer ?
#
loop_
_entity_poly.entity_id
_entity_poly.type
_entity_poly.pdbx_seq_one_letter_code
_entity_poly.pdbx_strand_id
1 'polypeptide(L)'
;MANTYGKVSGTFEEIENAYGKVSGTWQEADEIYGKVSGVWKLVFAAFTPGSIQTLSSGSGTFTVPDGANAIHIQASAGGGGGAAGGASYDKANGESAGAGGGSGAYVSDKVFTVTAGETISYSIGGGGAPGNQTANFSQPRIASAGSSTTLSGSSAGSLFTLGAGGGSSGTGGGEQGPLKTNTAGT
;
A
#
# COMPACT_ATOMS: atom_id res chain seq x y z
N MET A 1 -13.92 -11.48 13.81
CA MET A 1 -13.82 -11.26 15.26
C MET A 1 -14.52 -12.39 15.97
N ALA A 2 -13.94 -12.92 17.03
CA ALA A 2 -14.70 -13.73 17.96
C ALA A 2 -15.43 -12.74 18.89
N ASN A 3 -16.74 -12.63 18.74
CA ASN A 3 -17.53 -11.74 19.58
C ASN A 3 -17.68 -12.39 20.97
N THR A 4 -17.54 -11.59 22.01
CA THR A 4 -17.78 -12.04 23.39
C THR A 4 -19.25 -11.79 23.75
N TYR A 5 -19.92 -12.81 24.22
CA TYR A 5 -21.33 -12.74 24.58
C TYR A 5 -21.54 -12.92 26.07
N GLY A 6 -22.37 -12.07 26.67
CA GLY A 6 -22.86 -12.21 28.02
C GLY A 6 -24.32 -12.64 28.05
N LYS A 7 -24.71 -13.45 29.05
CA LYS A 7 -26.10 -13.87 29.20
C LYS A 7 -26.86 -12.85 30.04
N VAL A 8 -27.77 -12.12 29.40
CA VAL A 8 -28.65 -11.13 30.05
C VAL A 8 -30.08 -11.66 29.96
N SER A 9 -30.75 -11.81 31.08
CA SER A 9 -32.15 -12.27 31.18
C SER A 9 -32.45 -13.54 30.35
N GLY A 10 -31.45 -14.43 30.23
CA GLY A 10 -31.60 -15.69 29.49
C GLY A 10 -31.18 -15.66 28.03
N THR A 11 -30.95 -14.48 27.45
CA THR A 11 -30.47 -14.28 26.08
C THR A 11 -28.98 -13.98 26.08
N PHE A 12 -28.24 -14.46 25.06
CA PHE A 12 -26.84 -14.09 24.85
C PHE A 12 -26.80 -12.78 24.06
N GLU A 13 -26.20 -11.77 24.64
CA GLU A 13 -25.98 -10.45 24.01
C GLU A 13 -24.48 -10.20 23.86
N GLU A 14 -24.10 -9.49 22.80
CA GLU A 14 -22.72 -9.11 22.57
C GLU A 14 -22.27 -8.10 23.62
N ILE A 15 -21.07 -8.31 24.16
CA ILE A 15 -20.44 -7.37 25.10
C ILE A 15 -19.57 -6.42 24.28
N GLU A 16 -19.99 -5.15 24.18
CA GLU A 16 -19.19 -4.11 23.53
C GLU A 16 -18.16 -3.49 24.48
N ASN A 17 -18.56 -3.28 25.76
CA ASN A 17 -17.71 -2.72 26.79
C ASN A 17 -17.90 -3.46 28.10
N ALA A 18 -16.81 -3.69 28.81
CA ALA A 18 -16.83 -4.29 30.12
C ALA A 18 -16.32 -3.29 31.17
N TYR A 19 -16.95 -3.25 32.35
CA TYR A 19 -16.59 -2.35 33.42
C TYR A 19 -16.31 -3.14 34.70
N GLY A 20 -15.23 -2.77 35.41
CA GLY A 20 -14.89 -3.25 36.72
C GLY A 20 -14.97 -2.15 37.76
N LYS A 21 -15.31 -2.49 39.01
CA LYS A 21 -15.31 -1.51 40.11
C LYS A 21 -13.96 -1.56 40.85
N VAL A 22 -13.19 -0.50 40.69
CA VAL A 22 -11.86 -0.36 41.36
C VAL A 22 -11.97 0.79 42.32
N SER A 23 -11.66 0.52 43.60
CA SER A 23 -11.71 1.54 44.70
C SER A 23 -13.01 2.35 44.73
N GLY A 24 -14.15 1.68 44.45
CA GLY A 24 -15.46 2.31 44.49
C GLY A 24 -15.93 3.01 43.20
N THR A 25 -15.06 3.15 42.21
CA THR A 25 -15.34 3.79 40.93
C THR A 25 -15.45 2.73 39.82
N TRP A 26 -16.43 2.87 38.91
CA TRP A 26 -16.54 2.03 37.73
C TRP A 26 -15.49 2.49 36.69
N GLN A 27 -14.66 1.57 36.27
CA GLN A 27 -13.66 1.78 35.22
C GLN A 27 -13.88 0.79 34.09
N GLU A 28 -13.69 1.22 32.89
CA GLU A 28 -13.71 0.34 31.73
C GLU A 28 -12.54 -0.64 31.80
N ALA A 29 -12.79 -1.89 31.48
CA ALA A 29 -11.77 -2.93 31.50
C ALA A 29 -11.18 -3.09 30.10
N ASP A 30 -9.87 -2.91 30.00
CA ASP A 30 -9.15 -3.13 28.73
C ASP A 30 -9.08 -4.62 28.39
N GLU A 31 -9.01 -5.49 29.40
CA GLU A 31 -8.91 -6.94 29.22
C GLU A 31 -9.69 -7.68 30.34
N ILE A 32 -10.33 -8.77 29.96
CA ILE A 32 -10.93 -9.70 30.92
C ILE A 32 -10.34 -11.10 30.73
N TYR A 33 -9.88 -11.70 31.80
CA TYR A 33 -9.40 -13.07 31.80
C TYR A 33 -10.40 -13.99 32.47
N GLY A 34 -10.71 -15.11 31.81
CA GLY A 34 -11.53 -16.18 32.34
C GLY A 34 -10.70 -17.44 32.60
N LYS A 35 -11.05 -18.19 33.67
CA LYS A 35 -10.39 -19.47 33.97
C LYS A 35 -11.06 -20.60 33.19
N VAL A 36 -10.35 -21.12 32.16
CA VAL A 36 -10.83 -22.23 31.34
C VAL A 36 -9.95 -23.44 31.61
N SER A 37 -10.55 -24.53 32.09
CA SER A 37 -9.82 -25.76 32.48
C SER A 37 -8.62 -25.50 33.40
N GLY A 38 -8.79 -24.62 34.39
CA GLY A 38 -7.76 -24.29 35.36
C GLY A 38 -6.72 -23.26 34.93
N VAL A 39 -6.71 -22.84 33.66
CA VAL A 39 -5.76 -21.87 33.10
C VAL A 39 -6.49 -20.53 32.84
N TRP A 40 -5.86 -19.42 33.23
CA TRP A 40 -6.35 -18.08 32.90
C TRP A 40 -6.14 -17.82 31.40
N LYS A 41 -7.22 -17.49 30.71
CA LYS A 41 -7.21 -17.14 29.28
C LYS A 41 -7.87 -15.78 29.10
N LEU A 42 -7.33 -14.99 28.19
CA LEU A 42 -7.94 -13.75 27.75
C LEU A 42 -9.29 -14.08 27.08
N VAL A 43 -10.38 -13.54 27.62
CA VAL A 43 -11.75 -13.76 27.10
C VAL A 43 -12.37 -12.49 26.51
N PHE A 44 -11.82 -11.35 26.85
CA PHE A 44 -12.20 -10.06 26.30
C PHE A 44 -10.97 -9.14 26.29
N ALA A 45 -10.78 -8.46 25.15
CA ALA A 45 -9.87 -7.32 25.05
C ALA A 45 -10.62 -6.17 24.39
N ALA A 46 -10.59 -4.99 24.99
CA ALA A 46 -11.12 -3.78 24.37
C ALA A 46 -10.32 -3.52 23.09
N PHE A 47 -11.02 -3.24 22.00
CA PHE A 47 -10.37 -2.86 20.76
C PHE A 47 -9.83 -1.42 20.90
N THR A 48 -8.54 -1.29 21.07
CA THR A 48 -7.87 0.00 20.86
C THR A 48 -7.56 0.12 19.38
N PRO A 49 -8.17 1.05 18.63
CA PRO A 49 -7.83 1.26 17.24
C PRO A 49 -6.32 1.46 17.11
N GLY A 50 -5.67 0.65 16.31
CA GLY A 50 -4.23 0.79 16.05
C GLY A 50 -3.93 2.16 15.46
N SER A 51 -2.74 2.68 15.75
CA SER A 51 -2.28 3.94 15.15
C SER A 51 -2.14 3.79 13.63
N ILE A 52 -2.56 4.81 12.89
CA ILE A 52 -2.30 4.89 11.46
C ILE A 52 -0.78 5.00 11.24
N GLN A 53 -0.23 4.07 10.48
CA GLN A 53 1.17 4.12 10.06
C GLN A 53 1.22 4.52 8.58
N THR A 54 2.00 5.55 8.28
CA THR A 54 2.26 5.99 6.90
C THR A 54 3.68 5.60 6.52
N LEU A 55 3.80 4.78 5.47
CA LEU A 55 5.06 4.30 4.93
C LEU A 55 5.20 4.85 3.52
N SER A 56 6.24 5.64 3.25
CA SER A 56 6.41 6.34 1.97
C SER A 56 7.46 5.73 1.04
N SER A 57 8.36 4.90 1.55
CA SER A 57 9.42 4.26 0.77
C SER A 57 10.06 3.11 1.53
N GLY A 58 10.83 2.29 0.80
CA GLY A 58 11.63 1.22 1.38
C GLY A 58 10.86 -0.08 1.62
N SER A 59 11.46 -0.95 2.39
CA SER A 59 10.90 -2.23 2.80
C SER A 59 11.12 -2.46 4.29
N GLY A 60 10.26 -3.25 4.90
CA GLY A 60 10.36 -3.57 6.31
C GLY A 60 9.27 -4.53 6.75
N THR A 61 9.14 -4.64 8.04
CA THR A 61 8.12 -5.49 8.67
C THR A 61 7.45 -4.74 9.81
N PHE A 62 6.21 -5.13 10.12
CA PHE A 62 5.55 -4.77 11.38
C PHE A 62 4.85 -6.01 11.94
N THR A 63 4.67 -6.03 13.25
CA THR A 63 3.93 -7.09 13.94
C THR A 63 2.50 -6.65 14.17
N VAL A 64 1.55 -7.51 13.84
CA VAL A 64 0.14 -7.28 14.13
C VAL A 64 -0.06 -7.22 15.64
N PRO A 65 -0.62 -6.13 16.20
CA PRO A 65 -0.83 -5.99 17.63
C PRO A 65 -1.75 -7.08 18.19
N ASP A 66 -1.59 -7.37 19.47
CA ASP A 66 -2.51 -8.25 20.20
C ASP A 66 -3.94 -7.70 20.13
N GLY A 67 -4.90 -8.60 19.94
CA GLY A 67 -6.31 -8.26 19.78
C GLY A 67 -6.71 -7.82 18.35
N ALA A 68 -5.78 -7.43 17.48
CA ALA A 68 -6.09 -7.11 16.10
C ALA A 68 -6.25 -8.40 15.26
N ASN A 69 -7.29 -8.43 14.44
CA ASN A 69 -7.59 -9.54 13.53
C ASN A 69 -7.78 -9.09 12.08
N ALA A 70 -7.65 -7.80 11.84
CA ALA A 70 -7.74 -7.20 10.52
C ALA A 70 -6.84 -5.98 10.41
N ILE A 71 -6.34 -5.74 9.20
CA ILE A 71 -5.64 -4.51 8.83
C ILE A 71 -6.38 -3.83 7.69
N HIS A 72 -6.47 -2.52 7.77
CA HIS A 72 -7.07 -1.66 6.77
C HIS A 72 -5.96 -0.96 5.98
N ILE A 73 -5.96 -1.10 4.67
CA ILE A 73 -4.84 -0.72 3.82
C ILE A 73 -5.28 0.23 2.71
N GLN A 74 -4.49 1.27 2.55
CA GLN A 74 -4.43 2.09 1.34
C GLN A 74 -2.99 2.05 0.85
N ALA A 75 -2.80 1.74 -0.43
CA ALA A 75 -1.46 1.63 -1.01
C ALA A 75 -1.45 1.95 -2.49
N SER A 76 -0.29 2.39 -2.98
CA SER A 76 -0.01 2.60 -4.40
C SER A 76 1.34 2.03 -4.78
N ALA A 77 1.48 1.62 -6.02
CA ALA A 77 2.77 1.28 -6.63
C ALA A 77 3.40 2.51 -7.29
N GLY A 78 4.68 2.44 -7.62
CA GLY A 78 5.38 3.50 -8.32
C GLY A 78 4.85 3.71 -9.74
N GLY A 79 4.62 4.96 -10.12
CA GLY A 79 4.33 5.33 -11.51
C GLY A 79 5.59 5.24 -12.39
N GLY A 80 5.43 5.12 -13.68
CA GLY A 80 6.51 5.18 -14.64
C GLY A 80 7.03 6.59 -14.85
N GLY A 81 8.27 6.73 -15.28
CA GLY A 81 8.86 8.01 -15.67
C GLY A 81 8.31 8.50 -17.02
N GLY A 82 8.20 9.81 -17.18
CA GLY A 82 7.89 10.44 -18.46
C GLY A 82 9.13 10.52 -19.37
N ALA A 83 8.94 10.35 -20.68
CA ALA A 83 10.01 10.56 -21.65
C ALA A 83 10.32 12.07 -21.82
N ALA A 84 11.57 12.40 -22.05
CA ALA A 84 11.93 13.75 -22.43
C ALA A 84 11.43 14.09 -23.84
N GLY A 85 11.02 15.33 -24.07
CA GLY A 85 10.72 15.87 -25.40
C GLY A 85 11.97 15.93 -26.26
N GLY A 86 11.81 15.90 -27.58
CA GLY A 86 12.87 16.10 -28.56
C GLY A 86 13.19 17.58 -28.74
N ALA A 87 14.47 17.95 -28.70
CA ALA A 87 14.92 19.24 -29.15
C ALA A 87 15.39 19.10 -30.62
N SER A 88 15.01 20.02 -31.47
CA SER A 88 15.53 20.12 -32.84
C SER A 88 16.67 21.11 -32.85
N TYR A 89 17.76 20.77 -33.55
CA TYR A 89 18.86 21.66 -33.80
C TYR A 89 18.46 22.78 -34.78
N ASP A 90 17.51 22.51 -35.64
CA ASP A 90 16.97 23.43 -36.62
C ASP A 90 15.48 23.65 -36.37
N LYS A 91 15.06 24.88 -36.13
CA LYS A 91 13.66 25.28 -35.88
C LYS A 91 12.69 24.85 -37.01
N ALA A 92 13.24 24.50 -38.20
CA ALA A 92 12.45 24.01 -39.33
C ALA A 92 11.98 22.57 -39.16
N ASN A 93 12.58 21.77 -38.27
CA ASN A 93 12.37 20.32 -38.19
C ASN A 93 11.45 19.86 -37.03
N GLY A 94 10.81 20.77 -36.37
CA GLY A 94 9.78 20.48 -35.37
C GLY A 94 10.33 19.95 -34.05
N GLU A 95 9.78 20.42 -32.96
CA GLU A 95 9.99 19.91 -31.61
C GLU A 95 9.00 18.77 -31.36
N SER A 96 9.44 17.71 -30.71
CA SER A 96 8.54 16.64 -30.26
C SER A 96 8.30 16.73 -28.76
N ALA A 97 7.05 16.58 -28.34
CA ALA A 97 6.70 16.51 -26.94
C ALA A 97 7.14 15.18 -26.33
N GLY A 98 7.51 15.19 -25.04
CA GLY A 98 7.70 13.98 -24.28
C GLY A 98 6.36 13.30 -23.97
N ALA A 99 6.35 11.98 -23.87
CA ALA A 99 5.18 11.24 -23.43
C ALA A 99 5.17 11.09 -21.89
N GLY A 100 3.97 11.12 -21.29
CA GLY A 100 3.80 10.85 -19.87
C GLY A 100 4.06 9.38 -19.53
N GLY A 101 4.57 9.10 -18.35
CA GLY A 101 4.66 7.73 -17.83
C GLY A 101 3.29 7.17 -17.42
N GLY A 102 3.16 5.86 -17.35
CA GLY A 102 1.96 5.18 -16.84
C GLY A 102 1.81 5.35 -15.32
N SER A 103 0.58 5.32 -14.82
CA SER A 103 0.32 5.30 -13.39
C SER A 103 0.63 3.93 -12.79
N GLY A 104 1.11 3.88 -11.56
CA GLY A 104 1.12 2.65 -10.77
C GLY A 104 -0.30 2.25 -10.36
N ALA A 105 -0.50 0.96 -10.13
CA ALA A 105 -1.74 0.47 -9.55
C ALA A 105 -1.91 0.98 -8.12
N TYR A 106 -3.16 1.09 -7.67
CA TYR A 106 -3.46 1.49 -6.31
C TYR A 106 -4.57 0.62 -5.72
N VAL A 107 -4.57 0.52 -4.40
CA VAL A 107 -5.66 -0.03 -3.63
C VAL A 107 -6.10 0.99 -2.58
N SER A 108 -7.39 1.21 -2.50
CA SER A 108 -8.00 2.05 -1.47
C SER A 108 -8.96 1.22 -0.66
N ASP A 109 -8.96 1.45 0.64
CA ASP A 109 -9.97 0.94 1.55
C ASP A 109 -10.14 -0.59 1.53
N LYS A 110 -9.02 -1.32 1.55
CA LYS A 110 -9.06 -2.78 1.57
C LYS A 110 -8.72 -3.33 2.95
N VAL A 111 -9.58 -4.25 3.41
CA VAL A 111 -9.40 -4.95 4.68
C VAL A 111 -8.89 -6.35 4.43
N PHE A 112 -7.85 -6.74 5.17
CA PHE A 112 -7.30 -8.10 5.17
C PHE A 112 -7.40 -8.69 6.57
N THR A 113 -7.85 -9.93 6.64
CA THR A 113 -7.81 -10.70 7.88
C THR A 113 -6.38 -11.10 8.18
N VAL A 114 -5.94 -10.88 9.41
CA VAL A 114 -4.61 -11.22 9.90
C VAL A 114 -4.72 -11.88 11.28
N THR A 115 -3.64 -12.45 11.77
CA THR A 115 -3.57 -13.05 13.10
C THR A 115 -2.74 -12.16 14.02
N ALA A 116 -3.20 -11.95 15.26
CA ALA A 116 -2.42 -11.25 16.28
C ALA A 116 -1.03 -11.88 16.44
N GLY A 117 0.01 -11.06 16.55
CA GLY A 117 1.41 -11.48 16.59
C GLY A 117 2.02 -11.86 15.24
N GLU A 118 1.22 -11.89 14.16
CA GLU A 118 1.72 -12.14 12.82
C GLU A 118 2.66 -11.04 12.35
N THR A 119 3.72 -11.43 11.65
CA THR A 119 4.63 -10.47 11.01
C THR A 119 4.17 -10.19 9.59
N ILE A 120 3.93 -8.92 9.30
CA ILE A 120 3.60 -8.42 7.96
C ILE A 120 4.85 -7.79 7.36
N SER A 121 5.25 -8.28 6.20
CA SER A 121 6.36 -7.73 5.42
C SER A 121 5.83 -6.84 4.30
N TYR A 122 6.47 -5.71 4.07
CA TYR A 122 6.11 -4.78 3.00
C TYR A 122 7.33 -4.36 2.18
N SER A 123 7.07 -4.03 0.92
CA SER A 123 8.03 -3.37 0.03
C SER A 123 7.28 -2.33 -0.79
N ILE A 124 7.73 -1.08 -0.74
CA ILE A 124 7.08 0.06 -1.39
C ILE A 124 7.83 0.38 -2.66
N GLY A 125 7.12 0.33 -3.78
CA GLY A 125 7.66 0.60 -5.10
C GLY A 125 7.95 2.09 -5.31
N GLY A 126 9.15 2.39 -5.77
CA GLY A 126 9.55 3.74 -6.19
C GLY A 126 9.05 4.07 -7.59
N GLY A 127 8.94 5.38 -7.89
CA GLY A 127 8.65 5.87 -9.24
C GLY A 127 9.79 5.57 -10.22
N GLY A 128 9.46 5.42 -11.50
CA GLY A 128 10.43 5.28 -12.58
C GLY A 128 11.19 6.58 -12.84
N ALA A 129 12.46 6.46 -13.24
CA ALA A 129 13.26 7.62 -13.61
C ALA A 129 12.76 8.24 -14.93
N PRO A 130 12.78 9.58 -15.07
CA PRO A 130 12.45 10.23 -16.31
C PRO A 130 13.46 9.90 -17.40
N GLY A 131 13.02 9.97 -18.65
CA GLY A 131 13.91 9.88 -19.79
C GLY A 131 14.84 11.07 -19.87
N ASN A 132 16.15 10.83 -20.05
CA ASN A 132 17.15 11.89 -20.14
C ASN A 132 17.11 12.58 -21.51
N GLN A 133 17.27 13.89 -21.50
CA GLN A 133 17.60 14.65 -22.71
C GLN A 133 19.08 14.40 -23.07
N THR A 134 19.33 13.65 -24.14
CA THR A 134 20.67 13.52 -24.68
C THR A 134 20.91 14.58 -25.76
N ALA A 135 22.15 15.05 -25.87
CA ALA A 135 22.53 15.98 -26.95
C ALA A 135 22.41 15.36 -28.36
N ASN A 136 22.20 14.04 -28.43
CA ASN A 136 22.08 13.31 -29.67
C ASN A 136 20.61 13.13 -30.02
N PHE A 137 20.14 13.80 -31.05
CA PHE A 137 18.73 13.86 -31.47
C PHE A 137 18.16 12.54 -31.99
N SER A 138 19.01 11.57 -32.32
CA SER A 138 18.61 10.26 -32.86
C SER A 138 18.44 9.16 -31.80
N GLN A 139 18.77 9.43 -30.53
CA GLN A 139 18.68 8.41 -29.49
C GLN A 139 17.28 8.38 -28.85
N PRO A 140 16.70 7.19 -28.61
CA PRO A 140 15.45 7.08 -27.91
C PRO A 140 15.60 7.59 -26.47
N ARG A 141 14.63 8.38 -26.01
CA ARG A 141 14.58 8.98 -24.68
C ARG A 141 13.64 8.18 -23.80
N ILE A 142 14.13 7.01 -23.39
CA ILE A 142 13.35 6.02 -22.68
C ILE A 142 13.38 6.37 -21.17
N ALA A 143 12.20 6.48 -20.61
CA ALA A 143 12.03 6.52 -19.16
C ALA A 143 11.87 5.10 -18.61
N SER A 144 12.21 4.91 -17.35
CA SER A 144 12.03 3.61 -16.72
C SER A 144 10.64 3.42 -16.13
N ALA A 145 10.23 2.16 -16.02
CA ALA A 145 9.06 1.81 -15.24
C ALA A 145 9.30 2.09 -13.76
N GLY A 146 8.22 2.27 -13.01
CA GLY A 146 8.27 2.25 -11.55
C GLY A 146 8.52 0.85 -11.00
N SER A 147 8.38 0.70 -9.70
CA SER A 147 8.48 -0.58 -9.01
C SER A 147 7.18 -0.97 -8.34
N SER A 148 6.95 -2.26 -8.19
CA SER A 148 5.75 -2.82 -7.55
C SER A 148 5.76 -2.59 -6.04
N THR A 149 4.57 -2.42 -5.46
CA THR A 149 4.35 -2.42 -4.01
C THR A 149 3.74 -3.76 -3.60
N THR A 150 4.34 -4.39 -2.59
CA THR A 150 3.90 -5.72 -2.12
C THR A 150 3.64 -5.70 -0.62
N LEU A 151 2.69 -6.53 -0.20
CA LEU A 151 2.41 -6.82 1.19
C LEU A 151 2.18 -8.33 1.36
N SER A 152 2.80 -8.90 2.38
CA SER A 152 2.64 -10.33 2.70
C SER A 152 2.69 -10.56 4.21
N GLY A 153 1.88 -11.50 4.68
CA GLY A 153 1.87 -11.93 6.07
C GLY A 153 2.60 -13.27 6.24
N SER A 154 3.20 -13.49 7.39
CA SER A 154 3.88 -14.75 7.71
C SER A 154 2.93 -15.95 7.74
N SER A 155 1.68 -15.74 8.11
CA SER A 155 0.62 -16.76 8.14
C SER A 155 -0.36 -16.60 6.97
N ALA A 156 -0.70 -15.37 6.60
CA ALA A 156 -1.66 -15.07 5.53
C ALA A 156 -1.07 -15.21 4.12
N GLY A 157 0.26 -15.29 3.98
CA GLY A 157 0.92 -15.34 2.68
C GLY A 157 0.84 -14.00 1.94
N SER A 158 0.83 -14.02 0.61
CA SER A 158 0.73 -12.78 -0.20
C SER A 158 -0.65 -12.15 -0.06
N LEU A 159 -0.70 -10.94 0.50
CA LEU A 159 -1.93 -10.16 0.64
C LEU A 159 -2.25 -9.41 -0.64
N PHE A 160 -1.26 -8.74 -1.22
CA PHE A 160 -1.36 -8.13 -2.55
C PHE A 160 0.01 -7.85 -3.18
N THR A 161 -0.03 -7.69 -4.50
CA THR A 161 1.04 -7.11 -5.30
C THR A 161 0.42 -6.08 -6.23
N LEU A 162 0.80 -4.81 -6.07
CA LEU A 162 0.39 -3.74 -6.96
C LEU A 162 1.41 -3.56 -8.06
N GLY A 163 0.95 -3.61 -9.30
CA GLY A 163 1.79 -3.44 -10.49
C GLY A 163 2.30 -2.01 -10.61
N ALA A 164 3.54 -1.86 -11.03
CA ALA A 164 4.15 -0.58 -11.35
C ALA A 164 3.59 0.01 -12.64
N GLY A 165 3.66 1.33 -12.78
CA GLY A 165 3.40 2.01 -14.05
C GLY A 165 4.57 1.85 -15.03
N GLY A 166 4.27 1.65 -16.30
CA GLY A 166 5.29 1.57 -17.35
C GLY A 166 5.97 2.92 -17.60
N GLY A 167 7.26 2.90 -17.90
CA GLY A 167 7.98 4.05 -18.40
C GLY A 167 7.56 4.37 -19.84
N SER A 168 7.62 5.63 -20.23
CA SER A 168 7.31 6.05 -21.59
C SER A 168 8.55 6.14 -22.47
N SER A 169 8.37 6.05 -23.77
CA SER A 169 9.42 6.29 -24.76
C SER A 169 9.07 7.49 -25.64
N GLY A 170 10.05 8.37 -25.85
CA GLY A 170 9.94 9.45 -26.80
C GLY A 170 11.01 9.31 -27.88
N THR A 171 10.69 9.55 -29.10
CA THR A 171 11.65 9.65 -30.21
C THR A 171 11.99 11.11 -30.45
N GLY A 172 13.27 11.44 -30.53
CA GLY A 172 13.71 12.77 -30.94
C GLY A 172 13.18 13.09 -32.34
N GLY A 173 12.80 14.34 -32.60
CA GLY A 173 12.57 14.82 -33.96
C GLY A 173 13.84 14.67 -34.78
N GLY A 174 13.92 13.70 -35.64
CA GLY A 174 14.95 13.57 -36.65
C GLY A 174 14.38 14.01 -37.98
N GLU A 175 15.27 14.32 -38.90
CA GLU A 175 15.02 14.84 -40.24
C GLU A 175 13.76 14.24 -40.88
N GLN A 176 12.93 15.13 -41.41
CA GLN A 176 11.83 14.91 -42.35
C GLN A 176 11.29 13.48 -42.45
N GLY A 177 10.60 13.03 -41.45
CA GLY A 177 9.80 11.82 -41.46
C GLY A 177 8.42 12.09 -40.87
N PRO A 178 7.40 11.26 -41.16
CA PRO A 178 6.09 11.43 -40.54
C PRO A 178 6.22 11.44 -39.00
N LEU A 179 5.35 12.23 -38.37
CA LEU A 179 5.25 12.39 -36.92
C LEU A 179 5.49 11.05 -36.21
N LYS A 180 6.60 11.00 -35.47
CA LYS A 180 6.93 9.79 -34.70
C LYS A 180 6.05 9.76 -33.45
N THR A 181 5.31 8.67 -33.32
CA THR A 181 4.41 8.47 -32.19
C THR A 181 5.19 8.23 -30.90
N ASN A 182 4.86 8.97 -29.86
CA ASN A 182 5.31 8.68 -28.51
C ASN A 182 4.41 7.60 -27.90
N THR A 183 5.00 6.62 -27.24
CA THR A 183 4.25 5.59 -26.53
C THR A 183 4.19 5.95 -25.05
N ALA A 184 2.97 6.10 -24.53
CA ALA A 184 2.75 6.24 -23.09
C ALA A 184 3.03 4.92 -22.38
N GLY A 185 3.51 4.98 -21.15
CA GLY A 185 3.65 3.81 -20.29
C GLY A 185 2.28 3.23 -19.94
N THR A 186 2.19 1.93 -19.81
CA THR A 186 0.98 1.16 -19.41
C THR A 186 1.05 0.73 -17.96
#